data_59e49110b9fd57776f4269c3b604a1a5
#
_entry.id   59e49110b9fd57776f4269c3b604a1a5
#
_cell.length_a   1.000
_cell.length_b   1.000
_cell.length_c   1.000
_cell.angle_alpha   90.00
_cell.angle_beta   90.00
_cell.angle_gamma   90.00
#
_symmetry.space_group_name_H-M   'P 1'
#
loop_
_entity.id
_entity.type
_entity.pdbx_description
1 polymer ?
#
loop_
_entity_poly.entity_id
_entity_poly.type
_entity_poly.pdbx_seq_one_letter_code
_entity_poly.pdbx_strand_id
1 'polypeptide(L)'
;MNFRKLIKLVTEGVSPFSKNLKVMSLDQFVDSEGKDEKDVEEAKLSGVASRKFDKDELTAYLDRIIGKNKEKQDKYQRPYIHSGNIPIVNDEGKKYDLDALRKTFSERPAKILKQNEKMQHSDGTSSIFFNVGLPALKGLAVDEDTGEFIVIDTCPGAGACKTFCYAMKGGYVQWKASSLGSTKMLNFLYNDPDGFMAKLSEEIDQAEKKYGKKGTKVVIRWHDAGDFFSPQYLEMAYDVAKKHPDVDFYAYTKMASVAQAARPDNFKMNFSQGAATGQEKKIDFVKTKNSRVVPKELFADALEKDESGKWQYKNPEAEKAVKDRIAIKYSLKPESVITYDEMMKKPADKDPEAKGKWNVIVKPGDGDDAANRNDVLSSLLLIH
;
A
#
# COMPACT_ATOMS: atom_id res chain seq x y z
N MET A 1 -10.30 2.64 20.97
CA MET A 1 -10.21 1.16 21.20
C MET A 1 -8.84 0.94 21.82
N ASN A 2 -8.71 0.24 22.97
CA ASN A 2 -7.43 0.08 23.65
C ASN A 2 -6.48 -0.77 22.77
N PHE A 3 -5.20 -0.42 22.70
CA PHE A 3 -4.13 -1.08 21.96
C PHE A 3 -4.10 -2.61 22.13
N ARG A 4 -4.30 -3.10 23.37
CA ARG A 4 -4.45 -4.53 23.67
C ARG A 4 -5.58 -5.22 22.86
N LYS A 5 -6.65 -4.50 22.55
CA LYS A 5 -7.77 -5.02 21.77
C LYS A 5 -7.45 -5.07 20.28
N LEU A 6 -6.62 -4.13 19.78
CA LEU A 6 -6.14 -4.12 18.40
C LEU A 6 -5.15 -5.27 18.15
N ILE A 7 -4.18 -5.48 19.04
CA ILE A 7 -3.23 -6.60 18.95
C ILE A 7 -3.97 -7.93 18.90
N LYS A 8 -4.92 -8.15 19.80
CA LYS A 8 -5.71 -9.39 19.82
C LYS A 8 -6.47 -9.63 18.50
N LEU A 9 -7.02 -8.58 17.90
CA LEU A 9 -7.72 -8.68 16.62
C LEU A 9 -6.76 -8.96 15.44
N VAL A 10 -5.55 -8.44 15.48
CA VAL A 10 -4.53 -8.67 14.43
C VAL A 10 -3.96 -10.09 14.52
N THR A 11 -3.70 -10.58 15.73
CA THR A 11 -3.17 -11.93 15.95
C THR A 11 -4.19 -13.05 15.66
N GLU A 12 -5.47 -12.83 15.95
CA GLU A 12 -6.55 -13.79 15.65
C GLU A 12 -6.88 -13.85 14.14
N GLY A 13 -6.47 -12.86 13.34
CA GLY A 13 -6.68 -12.80 11.89
C GLY A 13 -5.55 -13.39 11.04
N VAL A 14 -4.51 -13.95 11.64
CA VAL A 14 -3.36 -14.51 10.91
C VAL A 14 -3.76 -15.78 10.15
N SER A 15 -3.49 -15.78 8.85
CA SER A 15 -3.76 -16.87 7.91
C SER A 15 -3.17 -18.21 8.39
N PRO A 16 -3.84 -19.37 8.14
CA PRO A 16 -3.32 -20.70 8.45
C PRO A 16 -1.97 -21.04 7.77
N PHE A 17 -1.48 -20.21 6.85
CA PHE A 17 -0.12 -20.30 6.33
C PHE A 17 0.97 -19.84 7.30
N SER A 18 0.58 -19.36 8.50
CA SER A 18 1.49 -18.83 9.53
C SER A 18 2.04 -19.90 10.48
N LYS A 19 1.84 -21.18 10.26
CA LYS A 19 2.27 -22.25 11.20
C LYS A 19 3.75 -22.21 11.61
N ASN A 20 4.57 -21.46 10.90
CA ASN A 20 6.00 -21.32 11.17
C ASN A 20 6.44 -19.86 11.42
N LEU A 21 5.50 -18.93 11.63
CA LEU A 21 5.81 -17.54 11.95
C LEU A 21 5.86 -17.37 13.47
N LYS A 22 7.01 -16.94 13.98
CA LYS A 22 7.15 -16.57 15.40
C LYS A 22 6.49 -15.19 15.57
N VAL A 23 5.29 -15.17 16.13
CA VAL A 23 4.65 -13.94 16.60
C VAL A 23 5.07 -13.75 18.03
N MET A 24 5.58 -12.58 18.41
CA MET A 24 5.83 -12.25 19.83
C MET A 24 4.53 -12.39 20.62
N SER A 25 4.56 -13.07 21.74
CA SER A 25 3.42 -13.16 22.65
C SER A 25 3.17 -11.80 23.32
N LEU A 26 1.92 -11.57 23.72
CA LEU A 26 1.53 -10.35 24.44
C LEU A 26 2.38 -10.15 25.73
N ASP A 27 2.80 -11.25 26.37
CA ASP A 27 3.59 -11.24 27.60
C ASP A 27 5.04 -10.75 27.33
N GLN A 28 5.61 -11.11 26.18
CA GLN A 28 6.93 -10.60 25.78
C GLN A 28 6.93 -9.09 25.48
N PHE A 29 5.78 -8.56 25.11
CA PHE A 29 5.61 -7.12 24.89
C PHE A 29 5.45 -6.33 26.19
N VAL A 30 4.73 -6.89 27.18
CA VAL A 30 4.51 -6.23 28.48
C VAL A 30 5.81 -6.14 29.32
N ASP A 31 6.70 -7.11 29.18
CA ASP A 31 7.99 -7.11 29.87
C ASP A 31 8.99 -6.07 29.30
N SER A 32 8.72 -5.51 28.11
CA SER A 32 9.56 -4.45 27.52
C SER A 32 9.23 -3.04 28.04
N GLU A 33 8.06 -2.83 28.65
CA GLU A 33 7.66 -1.51 29.20
C GLU A 33 8.34 -1.15 30.55
N GLY A 34 9.15 -2.03 31.13
CA GLY A 34 9.75 -1.87 32.47
C GLY A 34 11.24 -1.52 32.49
N LYS A 35 11.86 -1.13 31.38
CA LYS A 35 13.27 -0.75 31.39
C LYS A 35 13.45 0.77 31.42
N ASP A 36 14.25 1.20 32.42
CA ASP A 36 14.64 2.58 32.66
C ASP A 36 15.23 3.29 31.43
N GLU A 37 14.98 4.61 31.31
CA GLU A 37 15.33 5.53 30.23
C GLU A 37 16.85 5.70 29.94
N LYS A 38 17.70 4.70 30.12
CA LYS A 38 19.16 4.87 29.96
C LYS A 38 19.85 4.09 28.86
N ASP A 39 19.17 3.22 28.14
CA ASP A 39 19.70 2.60 26.92
C ASP A 39 18.63 2.61 25.86
N VAL A 40 18.56 3.70 25.07
CA VAL A 40 17.79 3.73 23.82
C VAL A 40 18.61 2.93 22.80
N GLU A 41 18.60 1.61 22.93
CA GLU A 41 18.83 0.75 21.78
C GLU A 41 17.73 1.08 20.76
N GLU A 42 18.11 1.44 19.54
CA GLU A 42 17.19 1.67 18.44
C GLU A 42 16.28 0.44 18.29
N ALA A 43 15.05 0.54 18.79
CA ALA A 43 14.16 -0.61 18.89
C ALA A 43 13.63 -0.95 17.49
N LYS A 44 13.87 -2.18 17.04
CA LYS A 44 13.29 -2.71 15.80
C LYS A 44 11.77 -2.68 15.84
N LEU A 45 11.18 -2.57 14.64
CA LEU A 45 9.74 -2.59 14.48
C LEU A 45 9.13 -3.85 15.11
N SER A 46 8.28 -3.69 16.11
CA SER A 46 7.64 -4.77 16.84
C SER A 46 6.36 -5.29 16.16
N GLY A 47 5.89 -6.47 16.58
CA GLY A 47 4.65 -7.05 16.07
C GLY A 47 4.69 -7.50 14.61
N VAL A 48 5.88 -7.70 14.07
CA VAL A 48 6.10 -8.10 12.67
C VAL A 48 6.05 -9.61 12.53
N ALA A 49 5.18 -10.11 11.64
CA ALA A 49 5.19 -11.51 11.26
C ALA A 49 6.38 -11.77 10.32
N SER A 50 7.41 -12.39 10.85
CA SER A 50 8.64 -12.68 10.11
C SER A 50 9.12 -14.12 10.35
N ARG A 51 9.93 -14.64 9.42
CA ARG A 51 10.66 -15.87 9.60
C ARG A 51 12.09 -15.73 9.09
N LYS A 52 13.01 -16.42 9.76
CA LYS A 52 14.39 -16.52 9.30
C LYS A 52 14.47 -17.42 8.06
N PHE A 53 15.41 -17.13 7.19
CA PHE A 53 15.85 -18.02 6.13
C PHE A 53 17.19 -18.67 6.50
N ASP A 54 17.33 -19.96 6.22
CA ASP A 54 18.65 -20.56 6.05
C ASP A 54 19.23 -20.23 4.66
N LYS A 55 20.51 -20.56 4.47
CA LYS A 55 21.23 -20.23 3.24
C LYS A 55 20.63 -20.90 1.99
N ASP A 56 20.23 -22.15 2.11
CA ASP A 56 19.72 -22.91 0.97
C ASP A 56 18.31 -22.46 0.60
N GLU A 57 17.47 -22.18 1.60
CA GLU A 57 16.14 -21.62 1.43
C GLU A 57 16.19 -20.22 0.81
N LEU A 58 17.13 -19.38 1.27
CA LEU A 58 17.35 -18.04 0.69
C LEU A 58 17.75 -18.17 -0.78
N THR A 59 18.70 -19.05 -1.11
CA THR A 59 19.15 -19.28 -2.48
C THR A 59 17.99 -19.73 -3.37
N ALA A 60 17.20 -20.69 -2.92
CA ALA A 60 16.02 -21.16 -3.65
C ALA A 60 14.95 -20.07 -3.86
N TYR A 61 14.77 -19.22 -2.87
CA TYR A 61 13.86 -18.07 -2.98
C TYR A 61 14.34 -17.06 -4.02
N LEU A 62 15.63 -16.72 -3.99
CA LEU A 62 16.24 -15.78 -4.93
C LEU A 62 16.20 -16.33 -6.37
N ASP A 63 16.51 -17.61 -6.56
CA ASP A 63 16.42 -18.29 -7.85
C ASP A 63 15.02 -18.23 -8.45
N ARG A 64 14.01 -18.48 -7.63
CA ARG A 64 12.62 -18.41 -8.05
C ARG A 64 12.20 -17.00 -8.50
N ILE A 65 12.65 -15.96 -7.79
CA ILE A 65 12.34 -14.58 -8.13
C ILE A 65 13.03 -14.18 -9.43
N ILE A 66 14.32 -14.48 -9.56
CA ILE A 66 15.13 -14.12 -10.71
C ILE A 66 14.65 -14.89 -11.94
N GLY A 67 14.40 -16.19 -11.84
CA GLY A 67 13.90 -17.01 -12.94
C GLY A 67 12.60 -16.48 -13.52
N LYS A 68 11.63 -16.15 -12.67
CA LYS A 68 10.35 -15.55 -13.11
C LYS A 68 10.53 -14.22 -13.83
N ASN A 69 11.49 -13.40 -13.39
CA ASN A 69 11.74 -12.12 -14.01
C ASN A 69 12.48 -12.26 -15.34
N LYS A 70 13.40 -13.24 -15.46
CA LYS A 70 14.06 -13.55 -16.71
C LYS A 70 13.07 -13.99 -17.78
N GLU A 71 12.17 -14.90 -17.48
CA GLU A 71 11.11 -15.33 -18.40
C GLU A 71 10.27 -14.15 -18.92
N LYS A 72 9.88 -13.24 -18.03
CA LYS A 72 9.10 -12.05 -18.41
C LYS A 72 9.90 -11.10 -19.28
N GLN A 73 11.17 -10.97 -19.01
CA GLN A 73 12.08 -10.12 -19.76
C GLN A 73 12.28 -10.65 -21.18
N ASP A 74 12.56 -11.91 -21.33
CA ASP A 74 12.73 -12.57 -22.63
C ASP A 74 11.44 -12.43 -23.46
N LYS A 75 10.27 -12.58 -22.82
CA LYS A 75 8.97 -12.38 -23.46
C LYS A 75 8.75 -10.98 -24.00
N TYR A 76 9.26 -9.95 -23.33
CA TYR A 76 9.03 -8.54 -23.72
C TYR A 76 10.24 -7.90 -24.39
N GLN A 77 11.30 -8.67 -24.69
CA GLN A 77 12.54 -8.19 -25.32
C GLN A 77 13.14 -6.94 -24.64
N ARG A 78 13.02 -6.86 -23.32
CA ARG A 78 13.50 -5.71 -22.55
C ARG A 78 14.79 -6.05 -21.81
N PRO A 79 15.68 -5.06 -21.56
CA PRO A 79 16.87 -5.28 -20.77
C PRO A 79 16.53 -5.88 -19.42
N TYR A 80 17.33 -6.85 -18.97
CA TYR A 80 17.05 -7.54 -17.73
C TYR A 80 17.12 -6.63 -16.53
N ILE A 81 16.01 -6.52 -15.83
CA ILE A 81 15.89 -5.81 -14.59
C ILE A 81 15.19 -6.76 -13.64
N HIS A 82 15.96 -7.40 -12.77
CA HIS A 82 15.35 -8.29 -11.81
C HIS A 82 14.73 -7.51 -10.66
N SER A 83 13.65 -8.03 -10.14
CA SER A 83 13.03 -7.49 -8.95
C SER A 83 14.00 -7.59 -7.77
N GLY A 84 14.23 -6.48 -7.11
CA GLY A 84 15.03 -6.43 -5.91
C GLY A 84 16.52 -6.21 -6.12
N ASN A 85 16.99 -6.24 -7.36
CA ASN A 85 18.41 -5.99 -7.65
C ASN A 85 19.37 -6.62 -6.75
N ILE A 86 19.20 -7.84 -6.68
CA ILE A 86 20.02 -8.72 -5.92
C ILE A 86 21.35 -8.79 -6.67
N PRO A 87 22.47 -8.41 -6.06
CA PRO A 87 23.79 -8.66 -6.60
C PRO A 87 23.90 -10.16 -6.79
N ILE A 88 24.24 -10.57 -8.01
CA ILE A 88 23.83 -11.89 -8.42
C ILE A 88 24.94 -12.86 -8.40
N VAL A 89 26.15 -12.39 -8.67
CA VAL A 89 27.33 -13.25 -8.74
C VAL A 89 28.48 -12.53 -8.06
N ASN A 90 29.15 -13.22 -7.17
CA ASN A 90 30.44 -12.76 -6.67
C ASN A 90 31.55 -13.15 -7.65
N ASP A 91 32.76 -12.60 -7.44
CA ASP A 91 33.95 -12.81 -8.28
C ASP A 91 34.38 -14.29 -8.37
N GLU A 92 33.91 -15.14 -7.44
CA GLU A 92 34.17 -16.57 -7.42
C GLU A 92 33.16 -17.40 -8.23
N GLY A 93 32.22 -16.76 -8.93
CA GLY A 93 31.17 -17.44 -9.67
C GLY A 93 30.10 -18.10 -8.82
N LYS A 94 30.09 -17.85 -7.49
CA LYS A 94 29.00 -18.25 -6.61
C LYS A 94 27.77 -17.41 -6.93
N LYS A 95 26.60 -18.03 -6.91
CA LYS A 95 25.38 -17.47 -7.47
C LYS A 95 24.88 -16.20 -6.77
N TYR A 96 25.17 -16.03 -5.48
CA TYR A 96 24.78 -14.86 -4.71
C TYR A 96 25.87 -14.45 -3.72
N ASP A 97 26.20 -13.17 -3.74
CA ASP A 97 27.05 -12.56 -2.73
C ASP A 97 26.16 -12.06 -1.58
N LEU A 98 26.10 -12.83 -0.49
CA LEU A 98 25.25 -12.51 0.66
C LEU A 98 25.73 -11.27 1.41
N ASP A 99 27.03 -10.97 1.41
CA ASP A 99 27.56 -9.79 2.10
C ASP A 99 27.28 -8.51 1.30
N ALA A 100 27.41 -8.59 -0.02
CA ALA A 100 26.96 -7.49 -0.89
C ALA A 100 25.44 -7.24 -0.77
N LEU A 101 24.64 -8.32 -0.60
CA LEU A 101 23.20 -8.19 -0.34
C LEU A 101 22.91 -7.50 0.99
N ARG A 102 23.55 -7.93 2.08
CA ARG A 102 23.41 -7.31 3.41
C ARG A 102 23.71 -5.82 3.31
N LYS A 103 24.88 -5.47 2.79
CA LYS A 103 25.29 -4.07 2.59
C LYS A 103 24.27 -3.29 1.76
N THR A 104 23.79 -3.85 0.66
CA THR A 104 22.84 -3.18 -0.22
C THR A 104 21.49 -2.93 0.45
N PHE A 105 21.02 -3.87 1.26
CA PHE A 105 19.71 -3.74 1.93
C PHE A 105 19.76 -2.80 3.12
N SER A 106 20.89 -2.71 3.83
CA SER A 106 21.09 -1.78 4.95
C SER A 106 21.31 -0.32 4.52
N GLU A 107 21.50 -0.06 3.21
CA GLU A 107 21.59 1.31 2.73
C GLU A 107 20.27 2.06 2.89
N ARG A 108 20.28 3.17 3.60
CA ARG A 108 19.09 4.02 3.78
C ARG A 108 18.70 4.69 2.45
N PRO A 109 17.41 4.71 2.08
CA PRO A 109 16.97 5.37 0.85
C PRO A 109 17.18 6.89 0.94
N ALA A 110 17.61 7.50 -0.15
CA ALA A 110 17.80 8.95 -0.21
C ALA A 110 16.49 9.71 0.03
N LYS A 111 15.36 9.15 -0.43
CA LYS A 111 14.00 9.69 -0.22
C LYS A 111 13.02 8.60 0.09
N ILE A 112 12.10 8.90 1.01
CA ILE A 112 10.94 8.07 1.35
C ILE A 112 9.75 8.43 0.45
N LEU A 113 9.43 9.72 0.36
CA LEU A 113 8.34 10.21 -0.49
C LEU A 113 8.69 10.11 -1.97
N LYS A 114 7.81 9.46 -2.72
CA LYS A 114 7.94 9.28 -4.17
C LYS A 114 6.71 9.80 -4.88
N GLN A 115 6.88 10.14 -6.15
CA GLN A 115 5.78 10.39 -7.07
C GLN A 115 5.86 9.37 -8.20
N ASN A 116 4.74 8.82 -8.60
CA ASN A 116 4.61 8.04 -9.81
C ASN A 116 3.81 8.83 -10.85
N GLU A 117 3.84 8.39 -12.09
CA GLU A 117 3.19 9.04 -13.22
C GLU A 117 1.69 9.26 -12.99
N LYS A 118 0.99 8.27 -12.43
CA LYS A 118 -0.44 8.34 -12.10
C LYS A 118 -0.76 9.45 -11.07
N MET A 119 0.17 9.75 -10.17
CA MET A 119 0.00 10.78 -9.14
C MET A 119 0.38 12.18 -9.61
N GLN A 120 1.07 12.30 -10.76
CA GLN A 120 1.42 13.59 -11.34
C GLN A 120 0.28 14.19 -12.15
N HIS A 121 -0.70 13.37 -12.54
CA HIS A 121 -1.84 13.75 -13.39
C HIS A 121 -3.10 14.13 -12.61
N SER A 122 -2.97 14.78 -11.45
CA SER A 122 -4.11 15.42 -10.79
C SER A 122 -4.50 16.71 -11.56
N ASP A 123 -5.02 16.52 -12.76
CA ASP A 123 -5.43 17.61 -13.62
C ASP A 123 -6.57 18.40 -12.97
N GLY A 124 -6.26 19.61 -12.54
CA GLY A 124 -7.25 20.57 -12.05
C GLY A 124 -7.53 20.51 -10.55
N THR A 125 -6.85 19.70 -9.77
CA THR A 125 -6.91 19.78 -8.30
C THR A 125 -5.78 20.65 -7.77
N SER A 126 -6.07 21.46 -6.75
CA SER A 126 -5.08 22.23 -5.98
C SER A 126 -4.25 21.31 -5.04
N SER A 127 -4.03 20.05 -5.44
CA SER A 127 -3.38 19.04 -4.61
C SER A 127 -2.19 18.40 -5.32
N ILE A 128 -1.16 18.09 -4.54
CA ILE A 128 0.00 17.31 -5.01
C ILE A 128 0.09 16.00 -4.22
N PHE A 129 0.23 14.90 -4.94
CA PHE A 129 0.24 13.57 -4.36
C PHE A 129 1.65 13.00 -4.29
N PHE A 130 1.96 12.36 -3.15
CA PHE A 130 3.15 11.56 -2.94
C PHE A 130 2.76 10.17 -2.43
N ASN A 131 3.67 9.21 -2.52
CA ASN A 131 3.47 7.88 -1.98
C ASN A 131 4.66 7.36 -1.17
N VAL A 132 4.34 6.52 -0.20
CA VAL A 132 5.27 5.65 0.53
C VAL A 132 5.01 4.22 0.04
N GLY A 133 6.04 3.52 -0.45
CA GLY A 133 5.88 2.18 -1.03
C GLY A 133 6.78 1.16 -0.35
N LEU A 134 6.22 -0.04 -0.12
CA LEU A 134 6.91 -1.21 0.41
C LEU A 134 6.86 -2.37 -0.60
N PRO A 135 7.66 -3.44 -0.42
CA PRO A 135 7.51 -4.63 -1.24
C PRO A 135 6.10 -5.21 -1.15
N ALA A 136 5.55 -5.68 -2.26
CA ALA A 136 4.25 -6.34 -2.27
C ALA A 136 4.35 -7.78 -1.77
N LEU A 137 3.32 -8.25 -1.08
CA LEU A 137 3.10 -9.59 -0.56
C LEU A 137 4.12 -9.99 0.51
N LYS A 138 5.38 -10.11 0.14
CA LYS A 138 6.48 -10.45 1.04
C LYS A 138 7.72 -9.67 0.65
N GLY A 139 8.40 -9.12 1.64
CA GLY A 139 9.68 -8.45 1.50
C GLY A 139 10.80 -9.23 2.17
N LEU A 140 11.99 -9.11 1.61
CA LEU A 140 13.22 -9.61 2.21
C LEU A 140 13.87 -8.47 2.99
N ALA A 141 14.20 -8.74 4.24
CA ALA A 141 14.96 -7.82 5.08
C ALA A 141 16.21 -8.51 5.66
N VAL A 142 17.14 -7.72 6.11
CA VAL A 142 18.28 -8.12 6.91
C VAL A 142 18.06 -7.59 8.31
N ASP A 143 18.14 -8.44 9.28
CA ASP A 143 18.21 -8.06 10.68
C ASP A 143 19.61 -7.50 10.95
N GLU A 144 19.74 -6.20 11.20
CA GLU A 144 21.06 -5.53 11.30
C GLU A 144 21.86 -5.97 12.53
N ASP A 145 21.22 -6.43 13.62
CA ASP A 145 21.93 -6.90 14.83
C ASP A 145 22.55 -8.28 14.61
N THR A 146 21.83 -9.16 13.92
CA THR A 146 22.25 -10.55 13.73
C THR A 146 22.87 -10.82 12.37
N GLY A 147 22.67 -9.93 11.40
CA GLY A 147 23.03 -10.12 9.99
C GLY A 147 22.21 -11.21 9.29
N GLU A 148 21.13 -11.70 9.92
CA GLU A 148 20.30 -12.76 9.36
C GLU A 148 19.31 -12.21 8.32
N PHE A 149 19.08 -12.99 7.28
CA PHE A 149 18.00 -12.68 6.34
C PHE A 149 16.66 -13.14 6.90
N ILE A 150 15.67 -12.27 6.81
CA ILE A 150 14.29 -12.55 7.24
C ILE A 150 13.31 -12.22 6.11
N VAL A 151 12.21 -12.94 6.07
CA VAL A 151 11.05 -12.61 5.23
C VAL A 151 9.97 -12.01 6.08
N ILE A 152 9.51 -10.84 5.67
CA ILE A 152 8.39 -10.12 6.28
C ILE A 152 7.18 -10.25 5.38
N ASP A 153 6.03 -10.65 5.94
CA ASP A 153 4.75 -10.61 5.24
C ASP A 153 4.21 -9.17 5.25
N THR A 154 4.45 -8.47 4.16
CA THR A 154 4.06 -7.06 4.00
C THR A 154 2.61 -6.87 3.56
N CYS A 155 1.87 -7.96 3.30
CA CYS A 155 0.45 -7.93 2.96
C CYS A 155 -0.32 -9.05 3.68
N PRO A 156 -0.38 -9.07 5.02
CA PRO A 156 -0.92 -10.20 5.78
C PRO A 156 -2.40 -10.48 5.50
N GLY A 157 -3.16 -9.44 5.14
CA GLY A 157 -4.57 -9.56 4.78
C GLY A 157 -4.85 -9.97 3.33
N ALA A 158 -3.83 -10.18 2.51
CA ALA A 158 -4.01 -10.44 1.09
C ALA A 158 -4.67 -11.81 0.82
N GLY A 159 -5.70 -11.81 -0.01
CA GLY A 159 -6.44 -13.00 -0.46
C GLY A 159 -6.31 -13.23 -1.97
N ALA A 160 -7.42 -13.14 -2.68
CA ALA A 160 -7.48 -13.30 -4.13
C ALA A 160 -6.54 -12.35 -4.90
N CYS A 161 -6.27 -11.15 -4.36
CA CYS A 161 -5.36 -10.19 -4.98
C CYS A 161 -3.93 -10.72 -5.19
N LYS A 162 -3.51 -11.77 -4.46
CA LYS A 162 -2.19 -12.41 -4.65
C LYS A 162 -1.99 -12.93 -6.07
N THR A 163 -3.07 -13.33 -6.75
CA THR A 163 -3.02 -13.94 -8.10
C THR A 163 -2.84 -12.90 -9.21
N PHE A 164 -3.27 -11.67 -8.97
CA PHE A 164 -3.24 -10.60 -9.97
C PHE A 164 -2.57 -9.30 -9.48
N CYS A 165 -1.79 -9.38 -8.42
CA CYS A 165 -1.16 -8.22 -7.81
C CYS A 165 -0.41 -7.38 -8.85
N TYR A 166 -0.83 -6.13 -9.02
CA TYR A 166 -0.24 -5.21 -9.98
C TYR A 166 1.22 -4.86 -9.65
N ALA A 167 1.57 -4.86 -8.37
CA ALA A 167 2.94 -4.61 -7.94
C ALA A 167 3.90 -5.79 -8.20
N MET A 168 3.38 -6.93 -8.70
CA MET A 168 4.17 -8.04 -9.23
C MET A 168 4.31 -7.98 -10.76
N LYS A 169 3.99 -6.86 -11.38
CA LYS A 169 3.99 -6.64 -12.84
C LYS A 169 4.56 -5.24 -13.16
N GLY A 170 4.80 -5.00 -14.46
CA GLY A 170 5.16 -3.68 -14.98
C GLY A 170 6.36 -3.05 -14.28
N GLY A 171 6.31 -1.75 -14.05
CA GLY A 171 7.40 -0.96 -13.49
C GLY A 171 7.92 -1.43 -12.14
N TYR A 172 7.07 -2.03 -11.31
CA TYR A 172 7.48 -2.55 -10.00
C TYR A 172 8.51 -3.69 -10.08
N VAL A 173 8.47 -4.49 -11.16
CA VAL A 173 9.37 -5.63 -11.36
C VAL A 173 10.32 -5.44 -12.53
N GLN A 174 10.10 -4.43 -13.38
CA GLN A 174 10.94 -4.14 -14.53
C GLN A 174 12.08 -3.18 -14.20
N TRP A 175 11.87 -2.26 -13.25
CA TRP A 175 12.84 -1.23 -12.91
C TRP A 175 13.60 -1.60 -11.64
N LYS A 176 14.91 -1.72 -11.79
CA LYS A 176 15.85 -1.94 -10.70
C LYS A 176 15.63 -0.98 -9.53
N ALA A 177 15.47 0.29 -9.82
CA ALA A 177 15.27 1.32 -8.81
C ALA A 177 13.98 1.12 -7.99
N SER A 178 12.90 0.61 -8.60
CA SER A 178 11.63 0.41 -7.90
C SER A 178 11.70 -0.74 -6.90
N SER A 179 12.21 -1.89 -7.33
CA SER A 179 12.28 -3.06 -6.45
C SER A 179 13.32 -2.90 -5.35
N LEU A 180 14.51 -2.38 -5.67
CA LEU A 180 15.52 -2.12 -4.65
C LEU A 180 15.08 -1.01 -3.71
N GLY A 181 14.46 0.04 -4.24
CA GLY A 181 13.95 1.13 -3.45
C GLY A 181 12.95 0.65 -2.40
N SER A 182 11.97 -0.18 -2.77
CA SER A 182 11.01 -0.74 -1.82
C SER A 182 11.66 -1.69 -0.81
N THR A 183 12.66 -2.47 -1.21
CA THR A 183 13.42 -3.34 -0.30
C THR A 183 14.20 -2.51 0.73
N LYS A 184 14.91 -1.45 0.31
CA LYS A 184 15.61 -0.54 1.22
C LYS A 184 14.65 0.18 2.17
N MET A 185 13.46 0.55 1.69
CA MET A 185 12.41 1.14 2.51
C MET A 185 11.96 0.19 3.62
N LEU A 186 11.73 -1.09 3.28
CA LEU A 186 11.35 -2.11 4.26
C LEU A 186 12.46 -2.34 5.29
N ASN A 187 13.72 -2.43 4.85
CA ASN A 187 14.86 -2.62 5.75
C ASN A 187 15.03 -1.43 6.69
N PHE A 188 14.89 -0.20 6.20
CA PHE A 188 14.95 1.00 7.02
C PHE A 188 13.81 1.02 8.05
N LEU A 189 12.57 0.81 7.62
CA LEU A 189 11.41 0.76 8.51
C LEU A 189 11.53 -0.34 9.57
N TYR A 190 12.09 -1.50 9.22
CA TYR A 190 12.20 -2.63 10.14
C TYR A 190 13.29 -2.41 11.19
N ASN A 191 14.48 -1.97 10.78
CA ASN A 191 15.63 -1.87 11.68
C ASN A 191 15.68 -0.54 12.46
N ASP A 192 15.11 0.53 11.91
CA ASP A 192 15.12 1.88 12.50
C ASP A 192 13.79 2.59 12.19
N PRO A 193 12.70 2.15 12.82
CA PRO A 193 11.38 2.71 12.57
C PRO A 193 11.27 4.20 12.95
N ASP A 194 11.91 4.62 14.04
CA ASP A 194 11.88 6.01 14.48
C ASP A 194 12.62 6.92 13.52
N GLY A 195 13.81 6.52 13.07
CA GLY A 195 14.56 7.23 12.03
C GLY A 195 13.79 7.29 10.70
N PHE A 196 13.08 6.20 10.35
CA PHE A 196 12.22 6.20 9.17
C PHE A 196 11.11 7.26 9.28
N MET A 197 10.39 7.31 10.40
CA MET A 197 9.30 8.26 10.61
C MET A 197 9.80 9.70 10.75
N ALA A 198 10.94 9.91 11.38
CA ALA A 198 11.58 11.22 11.47
C ALA A 198 11.94 11.76 10.08
N LYS A 199 12.59 10.93 9.25
CA LYS A 199 12.91 11.29 7.86
C LYS A 199 11.66 11.54 7.03
N LEU A 200 10.63 10.72 7.17
CA LEU A 200 9.36 10.92 6.48
C LEU A 200 8.71 12.25 6.87
N SER A 201 8.65 12.57 8.16
CA SER A 201 8.14 13.85 8.64
C SER A 201 8.92 15.04 8.07
N GLU A 202 10.25 14.97 8.03
CA GLU A 202 11.09 16.00 7.43
C GLU A 202 10.77 16.21 5.95
N GLU A 203 10.60 15.12 5.19
CA GLU A 203 10.26 15.20 3.76
C GLU A 203 8.85 15.77 3.54
N ILE A 204 7.89 15.52 4.47
CA ILE A 204 6.57 16.12 4.46
C ILE A 204 6.66 17.63 4.73
N ASP A 205 7.41 18.06 5.75
CA ASP A 205 7.65 19.49 6.04
C ASP A 205 8.22 20.22 4.81
N GLN A 206 9.17 19.59 4.12
CA GLN A 206 9.75 20.16 2.89
C GLN A 206 8.71 20.26 1.76
N ALA A 207 7.82 19.27 1.62
CA ALA A 207 6.74 19.30 0.65
C ALA A 207 5.72 20.39 0.99
N GLU A 208 5.28 20.51 2.24
CA GLU A 208 4.37 21.55 2.70
C GLU A 208 4.97 22.95 2.46
N LYS A 209 6.24 23.15 2.84
CA LYS A 209 6.93 24.41 2.60
C LYS A 209 7.03 24.78 1.12
N LYS A 210 7.22 23.78 0.26
CA LYS A 210 7.38 23.99 -1.20
C LYS A 210 6.05 24.27 -1.89
N TYR A 211 5.01 23.51 -1.56
CA TYR A 211 3.74 23.49 -2.28
C TYR A 211 2.65 24.28 -1.57
N GLY A 212 2.61 24.28 -0.23
CA GLY A 212 1.64 25.02 0.57
C GLY A 212 1.68 26.51 0.35
N LYS A 213 2.87 27.10 0.12
CA LYS A 213 3.01 28.52 -0.25
C LYS A 213 2.27 28.91 -1.54
N LYS A 214 1.95 27.93 -2.38
CA LYS A 214 1.18 28.10 -3.63
C LYS A 214 -0.31 27.78 -3.47
N GLY A 215 -0.77 27.54 -2.25
CA GLY A 215 -2.14 27.08 -1.97
C GLY A 215 -2.40 25.63 -2.41
N THR A 216 -1.35 24.87 -2.73
CA THR A 216 -1.45 23.47 -3.15
C THR A 216 -1.43 22.57 -1.94
N LYS A 217 -2.45 21.74 -1.76
CA LYS A 217 -2.54 20.78 -0.66
C LYS A 217 -1.63 19.58 -0.90
N VAL A 218 -0.86 19.20 0.11
CA VAL A 218 -0.05 17.97 0.07
C VAL A 218 -0.93 16.78 0.46
N VAL A 219 -0.87 15.71 -0.33
CA VAL A 219 -1.59 14.47 -0.09
C VAL A 219 -0.60 13.30 -0.12
N ILE A 220 -0.64 12.47 0.91
CA ILE A 220 0.25 11.30 1.03
C ILE A 220 -0.58 10.03 0.90
N ARG A 221 -0.30 9.23 -0.13
CA ARG A 221 -0.77 7.85 -0.23
C ARG A 221 0.17 6.95 0.56
N TRP A 222 -0.34 6.36 1.62
CA TRP A 222 0.39 5.33 2.34
C TRP A 222 0.17 3.99 1.64
N HIS A 223 1.24 3.38 1.18
CA HIS A 223 1.29 2.15 0.40
C HIS A 223 0.72 2.27 -1.02
N ASP A 224 1.60 2.45 -1.99
CA ASP A 224 1.30 2.08 -3.37
C ASP A 224 1.44 0.55 -3.56
N ALA A 225 2.30 -0.10 -2.75
CA ALA A 225 2.40 -1.55 -2.59
C ALA A 225 2.76 -1.87 -1.13
N GLY A 226 2.37 -3.04 -0.64
CA GLY A 226 2.42 -3.39 0.78
C GLY A 226 1.13 -3.04 1.51
N ASP A 227 1.13 -3.22 2.84
CA ASP A 227 0.02 -2.93 3.75
C ASP A 227 0.59 -2.63 5.15
N PHE A 228 -0.25 -2.27 6.11
CA PHE A 228 0.14 -2.18 7.52
C PHE A 228 0.27 -3.59 8.11
N PHE A 229 1.50 -4.06 8.19
CA PHE A 229 1.83 -5.42 8.63
C PHE A 229 2.22 -5.51 10.11
N SER A 230 2.24 -4.37 10.82
CA SER A 230 2.52 -4.27 12.25
C SER A 230 1.59 -3.23 12.89
N PRO A 231 1.05 -3.49 14.10
CA PRO A 231 0.30 -2.50 14.85
C PRO A 231 1.11 -1.25 15.19
N GLN A 232 2.38 -1.41 15.60
CA GLN A 232 3.27 -0.30 15.88
C GLN A 232 3.46 0.57 14.63
N TYR A 233 3.69 -0.03 13.48
CA TYR A 233 3.81 0.68 12.22
C TYR A 233 2.56 1.53 11.89
N LEU A 234 1.37 0.98 12.13
CA LEU A 234 0.12 1.73 11.95
C LEU A 234 0.02 2.92 12.91
N GLU A 235 0.40 2.75 14.17
CA GLU A 235 0.38 3.83 15.16
C GLU A 235 1.37 4.92 14.81
N MET A 236 2.59 4.57 14.45
CA MET A 236 3.60 5.54 14.00
C MET A 236 3.14 6.32 12.77
N ALA A 237 2.42 5.67 11.82
CA ALA A 237 1.83 6.35 10.68
C ALA A 237 0.74 7.35 11.11
N TYR A 238 -0.06 7.02 12.11
CA TYR A 238 -1.05 7.94 12.66
C TYR A 238 -0.41 9.10 13.43
N ASP A 239 0.71 8.86 14.10
CA ASP A 239 1.44 9.93 14.79
C ASP A 239 2.08 10.92 13.80
N VAL A 240 2.59 10.44 12.67
CA VAL A 240 3.00 11.32 11.57
C VAL A 240 1.81 12.15 11.07
N ALA A 241 0.65 11.53 10.88
CA ALA A 241 -0.54 12.27 10.43
C ALA A 241 -1.00 13.35 11.44
N LYS A 242 -0.93 13.07 12.73
CA LYS A 242 -1.24 14.06 13.79
C LYS A 242 -0.26 15.23 13.80
N LYS A 243 1.03 14.99 13.49
CA LYS A 243 2.05 16.04 13.40
C LYS A 243 1.87 16.97 12.20
N HIS A 244 1.19 16.49 11.13
CA HIS A 244 0.96 17.23 9.89
C HIS A 244 -0.54 17.40 9.61
N PRO A 245 -1.26 18.21 10.41
CA PRO A 245 -2.73 18.33 10.34
C PRO A 245 -3.24 18.91 9.00
N ASP A 246 -2.42 19.68 8.31
CA ASP A 246 -2.75 20.29 7.02
C ASP A 246 -2.52 19.36 5.82
N VAL A 247 -1.91 18.21 6.04
CA VAL A 247 -1.67 17.16 5.03
C VAL A 247 -2.79 16.14 5.08
N ASP A 248 -3.31 15.74 3.92
CA ASP A 248 -4.22 14.61 3.83
C ASP A 248 -3.43 13.31 3.64
N PHE A 249 -3.80 12.29 4.41
CA PHE A 249 -3.27 10.94 4.26
C PHE A 249 -4.37 9.99 3.84
N TYR A 250 -4.03 9.05 2.96
CA TYR A 250 -4.92 7.93 2.66
C TYR A 250 -4.13 6.65 2.41
N ALA A 251 -4.79 5.53 2.68
CA ALA A 251 -4.23 4.21 2.47
C ALA A 251 -5.30 3.22 2.01
N TYR A 252 -4.82 2.13 1.43
CA TYR A 252 -5.62 0.94 1.19
C TYR A 252 -5.10 -0.17 2.08
N THR A 253 -6.02 -0.92 2.67
CA THR A 253 -5.68 -2.07 3.50
C THR A 253 -6.56 -3.27 3.17
N LYS A 254 -6.03 -4.47 3.39
CA LYS A 254 -6.77 -5.73 3.34
C LYS A 254 -7.01 -6.33 4.73
N MET A 255 -6.62 -5.58 5.75
CA MET A 255 -6.84 -5.95 7.16
C MET A 255 -8.08 -5.25 7.70
N ALA A 256 -9.10 -6.03 8.09
CA ALA A 256 -10.34 -5.49 8.63
C ALA A 256 -10.12 -4.69 9.93
N SER A 257 -9.21 -5.16 10.80
CA SER A 257 -8.84 -4.44 12.02
C SER A 257 -8.25 -3.06 11.75
N VAL A 258 -7.39 -2.96 10.73
CA VAL A 258 -6.80 -1.68 10.29
C VAL A 258 -7.86 -0.75 9.70
N ALA A 259 -8.76 -1.29 8.86
CA ALA A 259 -9.84 -0.51 8.26
C ALA A 259 -10.83 0.06 9.29
N GLN A 260 -11.01 -0.62 10.42
CA GLN A 260 -11.93 -0.26 11.50
C GLN A 260 -11.26 0.46 12.67
N ALA A 261 -9.93 0.57 12.67
CA ALA A 261 -9.20 1.26 13.74
C ALA A 261 -9.57 2.74 13.81
N ALA A 262 -9.60 3.28 15.04
CA ALA A 262 -9.67 4.72 15.26
C ALA A 262 -8.43 5.40 14.65
N ARG A 263 -8.63 6.55 14.03
CA ARG A 263 -7.57 7.22 13.26
C ARG A 263 -7.73 8.74 13.32
N PRO A 264 -6.68 9.51 13.00
CA PRO A 264 -6.77 10.96 12.83
C PRO A 264 -7.74 11.34 11.70
N ASP A 265 -8.39 12.49 11.79
CA ASP A 265 -9.37 12.95 10.80
C ASP A 265 -8.77 13.17 9.40
N ASN A 266 -7.51 13.56 9.36
CA ASN A 266 -6.77 13.73 8.11
C ASN A 266 -6.22 12.41 7.52
N PHE A 267 -6.55 11.23 8.09
CA PHE A 267 -6.13 9.91 7.59
C PHE A 267 -7.34 9.10 7.10
N LYS A 268 -7.45 8.86 5.80
CA LYS A 268 -8.53 8.07 5.18
C LYS A 268 -8.05 6.64 4.94
N MET A 269 -8.77 5.67 5.49
CA MET A 269 -8.46 4.24 5.32
C MET A 269 -9.51 3.57 4.45
N ASN A 270 -9.09 2.99 3.33
CA ASN A 270 -9.95 2.28 2.39
C ASN A 270 -9.74 0.78 2.52
N PHE A 271 -10.78 0.03 2.87
CA PHE A 271 -10.70 -1.43 2.81
C PHE A 271 -10.76 -1.90 1.36
N SER A 272 -9.74 -2.63 0.91
CA SER A 272 -9.62 -3.06 -0.49
C SER A 272 -10.13 -4.49 -0.66
N GLN A 273 -11.12 -4.71 -1.52
CA GLN A 273 -11.63 -6.02 -1.91
C GLN A 273 -10.52 -6.92 -2.49
N GLY A 274 -10.69 -8.23 -2.42
CA GLY A 274 -9.67 -9.23 -2.77
C GLY A 274 -8.80 -9.59 -1.57
N ALA A 275 -9.20 -9.20 -0.36
CA ALA A 275 -8.63 -9.64 0.90
C ALA A 275 -8.92 -11.14 1.15
N ALA A 276 -8.25 -11.72 2.14
CA ALA A 276 -8.58 -13.05 2.61
C ALA A 276 -10.05 -13.11 3.10
N THR A 277 -10.73 -14.22 2.85
CA THR A 277 -12.17 -14.36 3.14
C THR A 277 -12.53 -14.02 4.60
N GLY A 278 -11.65 -14.35 5.55
CA GLY A 278 -11.83 -13.98 6.95
C GLY A 278 -11.74 -12.49 7.24
N GLN A 279 -11.07 -11.72 6.40
CA GLN A 279 -11.00 -10.26 6.49
C GLN A 279 -12.26 -9.62 5.88
N GLU A 280 -12.67 -10.04 4.69
CA GLU A 280 -13.85 -9.48 4.02
C GLU A 280 -15.16 -9.69 4.80
N LYS A 281 -15.31 -10.87 5.44
CA LYS A 281 -16.49 -11.17 6.28
C LYS A 281 -16.66 -10.25 7.48
N LYS A 282 -15.59 -9.55 7.91
CA LYS A 282 -15.61 -8.60 9.03
C LYS A 282 -15.96 -7.17 8.60
N ILE A 283 -16.13 -6.92 7.30
CA ILE A 283 -16.37 -5.58 6.75
C ILE A 283 -17.83 -5.41 6.34
N ASP A 284 -18.43 -4.37 6.88
CA ASP A 284 -19.70 -3.83 6.36
C ASP A 284 -19.36 -2.82 5.24
N PHE A 285 -19.50 -3.25 4.00
CA PHE A 285 -19.19 -2.42 2.83
C PHE A 285 -20.14 -1.23 2.63
N VAL A 286 -21.25 -1.18 3.36
CA VAL A 286 -22.19 -0.05 3.33
C VAL A 286 -21.76 1.07 4.29
N LYS A 287 -20.98 0.73 5.31
CA LYS A 287 -20.54 1.67 6.37
C LYS A 287 -19.05 1.95 6.35
N THR A 288 -18.26 1.02 5.86
CA THR A 288 -16.79 1.14 5.85
C THR A 288 -16.34 1.69 4.51
N LYS A 289 -15.52 2.74 4.54
CA LYS A 289 -14.88 3.28 3.33
C LYS A 289 -14.07 2.18 2.65
N ASN A 290 -14.30 1.97 1.35
CA ASN A 290 -13.79 0.79 0.67
C ASN A 290 -13.43 1.02 -0.80
N SER A 291 -12.73 0.04 -1.37
CA SER A 291 -12.41 -0.04 -2.79
C SER A 291 -12.78 -1.42 -3.30
N ARG A 292 -13.62 -1.49 -4.32
CA ARG A 292 -14.09 -2.74 -4.91
C ARG A 292 -13.64 -2.85 -6.35
N VAL A 293 -13.32 -4.06 -6.73
CA VAL A 293 -13.02 -4.38 -8.12
C VAL A 293 -14.32 -4.68 -8.85
N VAL A 294 -14.59 -3.92 -9.91
CA VAL A 294 -15.79 -4.07 -10.74
C VAL A 294 -15.46 -4.93 -11.96
N PRO A 295 -16.21 -6.03 -12.18
CA PRO A 295 -16.05 -6.87 -13.35
C PRO A 295 -16.25 -6.06 -14.66
N LYS A 296 -15.38 -6.30 -15.63
CA LYS A 296 -15.45 -5.59 -16.94
C LYS A 296 -16.77 -5.79 -17.68
N GLU A 297 -17.45 -6.90 -17.44
CA GLU A 297 -18.74 -7.24 -18.02
C GLU A 297 -19.83 -6.22 -17.67
N LEU A 298 -19.72 -5.52 -16.51
CA LEU A 298 -20.67 -4.47 -16.16
C LEU A 298 -20.52 -3.21 -17.00
N PHE A 299 -19.36 -3.02 -17.61
CA PHE A 299 -19.14 -1.95 -18.58
C PHE A 299 -19.56 -2.35 -19.99
N ALA A 300 -19.54 -3.65 -20.30
CA ALA A 300 -19.82 -4.20 -21.62
C ALA A 300 -19.16 -3.33 -22.72
N ASP A 301 -19.93 -2.88 -23.71
CA ASP A 301 -19.46 -2.03 -24.79
C ASP A 301 -19.62 -0.51 -24.54
N ALA A 302 -19.74 -0.12 -23.26
CA ALA A 302 -20.04 1.26 -22.89
C ALA A 302 -18.84 2.21 -22.99
N LEU A 303 -17.62 1.66 -23.01
CA LEU A 303 -16.37 2.45 -23.05
C LEU A 303 -15.72 2.37 -24.44
N GLU A 304 -15.10 3.49 -24.81
CA GLU A 304 -14.22 3.63 -25.97
C GLU A 304 -13.01 4.48 -25.62
N LYS A 305 -12.02 4.51 -26.50
CA LYS A 305 -10.90 5.46 -26.37
C LYS A 305 -11.16 6.66 -27.25
N ASP A 306 -10.95 7.85 -26.67
CA ASP A 306 -10.92 9.08 -27.44
C ASP A 306 -9.65 9.19 -28.33
N GLU A 307 -9.53 10.26 -29.08
CA GLU A 307 -8.39 10.52 -29.98
C GLU A 307 -7.05 10.58 -29.24
N SER A 308 -7.05 10.93 -27.95
CA SER A 308 -5.85 10.94 -27.09
C SER A 308 -5.53 9.56 -26.50
N GLY A 309 -6.39 8.55 -26.71
CA GLY A 309 -6.28 7.21 -26.15
C GLY A 309 -6.83 7.08 -24.73
N LYS A 310 -7.49 8.11 -24.19
CA LYS A 310 -8.14 8.09 -22.88
C LYS A 310 -9.49 7.40 -22.94
N TRP A 311 -9.82 6.58 -21.95
CA TRP A 311 -11.10 5.92 -21.86
C TRP A 311 -12.22 6.88 -21.49
N GLN A 312 -13.31 6.85 -22.28
CA GLN A 312 -14.53 7.62 -22.06
C GLN A 312 -15.78 6.75 -22.27
N TYR A 313 -16.92 7.20 -21.79
CA TYR A 313 -18.20 6.59 -22.13
C TYR A 313 -18.59 7.02 -23.56
N LYS A 314 -19.11 6.07 -24.36
CA LYS A 314 -19.54 6.32 -25.75
C LYS A 314 -20.62 7.41 -25.86
N ASN A 315 -21.54 7.42 -24.89
CA ASN A 315 -22.63 8.39 -24.80
C ASN A 315 -23.23 8.40 -23.38
N PRO A 316 -24.11 9.36 -23.06
CA PRO A 316 -24.75 9.45 -21.74
C PRO A 316 -25.62 8.24 -21.38
N GLU A 317 -26.24 7.59 -22.36
CA GLU A 317 -27.08 6.40 -22.17
C GLU A 317 -26.21 5.20 -21.74
N ALA A 318 -25.04 5.04 -22.36
CA ALA A 318 -24.07 4.01 -21.99
C ALA A 318 -23.52 4.24 -20.56
N GLU A 319 -23.23 5.48 -20.19
CA GLU A 319 -22.84 5.85 -18.83
C GLU A 319 -23.94 5.49 -17.83
N LYS A 320 -25.19 5.90 -18.10
CA LYS A 320 -26.33 5.59 -17.24
C LYS A 320 -26.52 4.08 -17.09
N ALA A 321 -26.44 3.33 -18.16
CA ALA A 321 -26.58 1.86 -18.13
C ALA A 321 -25.51 1.19 -17.26
N VAL A 322 -24.27 1.68 -17.27
CA VAL A 322 -23.20 1.19 -16.37
C VAL A 322 -23.53 1.50 -14.92
N LYS A 323 -23.95 2.72 -14.60
CA LYS A 323 -24.36 3.12 -13.24
C LYS A 323 -25.48 2.22 -12.72
N ASP A 324 -26.52 1.99 -13.53
CA ASP A 324 -27.67 1.15 -13.15
C ASP A 324 -27.22 -0.32 -12.89
N ARG A 325 -26.40 -0.91 -13.77
CA ARG A 325 -25.86 -2.27 -13.59
C ARG A 325 -25.01 -2.39 -12.31
N ILE A 326 -24.19 -1.40 -12.02
CA ILE A 326 -23.37 -1.34 -10.83
C ILE A 326 -24.23 -1.19 -9.57
N ALA A 327 -25.22 -0.29 -9.60
CA ALA A 327 -26.16 -0.12 -8.49
C ALA A 327 -26.86 -1.43 -8.15
N ILE A 328 -27.40 -2.14 -9.15
CA ILE A 328 -28.04 -3.45 -8.98
C ILE A 328 -27.05 -4.47 -8.43
N LYS A 329 -25.88 -4.62 -9.04
CA LYS A 329 -24.86 -5.63 -8.67
C LYS A 329 -24.43 -5.53 -7.22
N TYR A 330 -24.27 -4.31 -6.71
CA TYR A 330 -23.76 -4.05 -5.36
C TYR A 330 -24.84 -3.61 -4.38
N SER A 331 -26.13 -3.66 -4.77
CA SER A 331 -27.28 -3.23 -3.95
C SER A 331 -27.11 -1.80 -3.42
N LEU A 332 -26.66 -0.90 -4.31
CA LEU A 332 -26.47 0.50 -3.99
C LEU A 332 -27.70 1.32 -4.41
N LYS A 333 -27.90 2.47 -3.77
CA LYS A 333 -28.89 3.45 -4.21
C LYS A 333 -28.44 4.06 -5.54
N PRO A 334 -29.24 4.02 -6.62
CA PRO A 334 -28.81 4.52 -7.93
C PRO A 334 -28.28 5.95 -7.91
N GLU A 335 -28.92 6.84 -7.13
CA GLU A 335 -28.53 8.24 -6.97
C GLU A 335 -27.18 8.43 -6.26
N SER A 336 -26.68 7.41 -5.55
CA SER A 336 -25.36 7.44 -4.90
C SER A 336 -24.22 7.01 -5.81
N VAL A 337 -24.52 6.44 -6.99
CA VAL A 337 -23.51 5.95 -7.93
C VAL A 337 -23.20 7.06 -8.94
N ILE A 338 -21.97 7.54 -8.91
CA ILE A 338 -21.49 8.61 -9.78
C ILE A 338 -20.21 8.21 -10.49
N THR A 339 -19.89 8.85 -11.60
CA THR A 339 -18.62 8.69 -12.28
C THR A 339 -17.52 9.53 -11.62
N TYR A 340 -16.26 9.19 -11.91
CA TYR A 340 -15.12 9.98 -11.47
C TYR A 340 -15.21 11.44 -11.99
N ASP A 341 -15.60 11.61 -13.24
CA ASP A 341 -15.75 12.95 -13.86
C ASP A 341 -16.86 13.78 -13.18
N GLU A 342 -17.96 13.14 -12.77
CA GLU A 342 -19.02 13.80 -11.99
C GLU A 342 -18.54 14.15 -10.58
N MET A 343 -17.77 13.27 -9.94
CA MET A 343 -17.16 13.54 -8.64
C MET A 343 -16.23 14.76 -8.70
N MET A 344 -15.40 14.84 -9.73
CA MET A 344 -14.43 15.95 -9.88
C MET A 344 -15.10 17.30 -10.09
N LYS A 345 -16.31 17.34 -10.65
CA LYS A 345 -17.11 18.57 -10.80
C LYS A 345 -17.78 19.03 -9.48
N LYS A 346 -17.82 18.14 -8.48
CA LYS A 346 -18.39 18.47 -7.16
C LYS A 346 -17.28 18.97 -6.24
N PRO A 347 -17.47 20.08 -5.52
CA PRO A 347 -16.53 20.46 -4.46
C PRO A 347 -16.43 19.29 -3.48
N ALA A 348 -15.22 19.06 -2.96
CA ALA A 348 -15.04 18.07 -1.92
C ALA A 348 -15.87 18.50 -0.71
N ASP A 349 -16.80 17.64 -0.31
CA ASP A 349 -17.67 17.94 0.81
C ASP A 349 -16.86 17.90 2.10
N LYS A 350 -16.77 19.05 2.76
CA LYS A 350 -16.07 19.21 4.04
C LYS A 350 -16.99 18.91 5.23
N ASP A 351 -18.29 18.73 4.98
CA ASP A 351 -19.24 18.39 6.02
C ASP A 351 -18.96 16.98 6.54
N PRO A 352 -18.68 16.82 7.84
CA PRO A 352 -18.52 15.52 8.45
C PRO A 352 -19.76 14.61 8.30
N GLU A 353 -20.95 15.17 8.17
CA GLU A 353 -22.19 14.41 7.98
C GLU A 353 -22.34 13.88 6.54
N ALA A 354 -21.65 14.47 5.58
CA ALA A 354 -21.62 13.98 4.20
C ALA A 354 -20.71 12.75 4.00
N LYS A 355 -20.13 12.23 5.08
CA LYS A 355 -19.25 11.05 5.04
C LYS A 355 -19.92 9.89 4.29
N GLY A 356 -19.22 9.39 3.26
CA GLY A 356 -19.61 8.17 2.58
C GLY A 356 -20.89 8.27 1.75
N LYS A 357 -21.18 9.41 1.18
CA LYS A 357 -22.35 9.64 0.33
C LYS A 357 -22.25 8.98 -1.05
N TRP A 358 -21.05 8.97 -1.65
CA TRP A 358 -20.88 8.59 -3.04
C TRP A 358 -20.18 7.23 -3.23
N ASN A 359 -20.63 6.49 -4.23
CA ASN A 359 -19.98 5.31 -4.77
C ASN A 359 -19.45 5.69 -6.17
N VAL A 360 -18.15 5.85 -6.29
CA VAL A 360 -17.52 6.45 -7.46
C VAL A 360 -16.98 5.39 -8.40
N ILE A 361 -17.45 5.38 -9.64
CA ILE A 361 -16.90 4.52 -10.70
C ILE A 361 -15.60 5.13 -11.19
N VAL A 362 -14.52 4.36 -11.09
CA VAL A 362 -13.16 4.73 -11.51
C VAL A 362 -12.76 3.86 -12.69
N LYS A 363 -12.64 4.48 -13.87
CA LYS A 363 -12.21 3.81 -15.10
C LYS A 363 -10.69 3.95 -15.32
N PRO A 364 -10.10 3.22 -16.25
CA PRO A 364 -8.69 3.34 -16.57
C PRO A 364 -8.32 4.77 -16.98
N GLY A 365 -7.26 5.30 -16.39
CA GLY A 365 -6.79 6.67 -16.61
C GLY A 365 -7.33 7.71 -15.61
N ASP A 366 -8.33 7.36 -14.80
CA ASP A 366 -8.78 8.22 -13.70
C ASP A 366 -7.76 8.21 -12.53
N GLY A 367 -7.77 9.28 -11.73
CA GLY A 367 -6.89 9.45 -10.58
C GLY A 367 -7.29 8.65 -9.34
N ASP A 368 -6.56 8.86 -8.24
CA ASP A 368 -6.81 8.24 -6.93
C ASP A 368 -7.62 9.14 -5.98
N ASP A 369 -8.09 10.29 -6.44
CA ASP A 369 -8.77 11.30 -5.61
C ASP A 369 -9.96 10.76 -4.84
N ALA A 370 -10.72 9.83 -5.43
CA ALA A 370 -11.86 9.19 -4.78
C ALA A 370 -11.49 8.53 -3.43
N ALA A 371 -10.29 7.97 -3.33
CA ALA A 371 -9.84 7.35 -2.09
C ALA A 371 -9.53 8.36 -0.97
N ASN A 372 -9.16 9.59 -1.33
CA ASN A 372 -8.83 10.66 -0.39
C ASN A 372 -10.05 11.49 0.04
N ARG A 373 -11.18 11.45 -0.67
CA ARG A 373 -12.37 12.27 -0.37
C ARG A 373 -13.20 11.65 0.76
N ASN A 374 -13.65 12.48 1.73
CA ASN A 374 -14.50 12.04 2.84
C ASN A 374 -15.92 11.67 2.39
N ASP A 375 -16.46 12.34 1.39
CA ASP A 375 -17.80 12.10 0.86
C ASP A 375 -17.90 10.85 -0.03
N VAL A 376 -16.79 10.16 -0.31
CA VAL A 376 -16.75 8.91 -1.05
C VAL A 376 -16.72 7.71 -0.10
N LEU A 377 -17.73 6.83 -0.22
CA LEU A 377 -17.80 5.57 0.49
C LEU A 377 -17.01 4.47 -0.24
N SER A 378 -17.28 4.32 -1.54
CA SER A 378 -16.66 3.27 -2.35
C SER A 378 -16.00 3.82 -3.59
N SER A 379 -14.77 3.39 -3.85
CA SER A 379 -14.13 3.50 -5.15
C SER A 379 -14.36 2.19 -5.92
N LEU A 380 -15.10 2.25 -7.00
CA LEU A 380 -15.53 1.11 -7.82
C LEU A 380 -14.59 1.01 -9.04
N LEU A 381 -13.53 0.23 -8.90
CA LEU A 381 -12.39 0.18 -9.82
C LEU A 381 -12.63 -0.84 -10.94
N LEU A 382 -12.62 -0.40 -12.21
CA LEU A 382 -12.56 -1.30 -13.34
C LEU A 382 -11.19 -1.98 -13.41
N ILE A 383 -11.17 -3.32 -13.42
CA ILE A 383 -9.94 -4.10 -13.65
C ILE A 383 -9.48 -3.94 -15.10
N HIS A 384 -8.18 -3.77 -15.25
CA HIS A 384 -7.49 -3.76 -16.55
C HIS A 384 -7.14 -5.16 -17.05
#